data_ed72d50d6ce6205237879e4ff5f6c304
#
_entry.id   ed72d50d6ce6205237879e4ff5f6c304
#
_cell.length_a   1.000
_cell.length_b   1.000
_cell.length_c   1.000
_cell.angle_alpha   90.00
_cell.angle_beta   90.00
_cell.angle_gamma   90.00
#
_symmetry.space_group_name_H-M   'P 1'
#
loop_
_entity.id
_entity.type
_entity.pdbx_description
1 polymer ?
#
loop_
_entity_poly.entity_id
_entity_poly.type
_entity_poly.pdbx_seq_one_letter_code
_entity_poly.pdbx_strand_id
1 'polypeptide(L)'
;AGKREFMENGFRGASLKSIAASLGVTTGAIYRYYTDKEALFDGLVREPAQELVERYRTLQQTFAGRSLEEQLQKLPEVPDKEASWMMDFLYDHFDAFKLIACCSSGTKYEHYLDTLAEIEDHSGRLLVDRMVEAGYPIRRLDDELIHIMSTALFNGMFETIRHDMPREKAMVY
;
A
#
# COMPACT_ATOMS: atom_id res chain seq x y z
N ALA A 1 -10.51 14.65 -14.57
CA ALA A 1 -11.79 15.04 -13.91
C ALA A 1 -12.07 14.14 -12.70
N GLY A 2 -12.23 12.80 -12.88
CA GLY A 2 -12.55 11.88 -11.78
C GLY A 2 -11.57 11.95 -10.61
N LYS A 3 -10.27 11.89 -10.89
CA LYS A 3 -9.22 12.04 -9.87
C LYS A 3 -9.42 13.32 -9.04
N ARG A 4 -9.62 14.47 -9.69
CA ARG A 4 -9.83 15.75 -8.99
C ARG A 4 -11.07 15.73 -8.11
N GLU A 5 -12.20 15.22 -8.64
CA GLU A 5 -13.44 15.10 -7.87
C GLU A 5 -13.25 14.27 -6.60
N PHE A 6 -12.54 13.11 -6.70
CA PHE A 6 -12.27 12.27 -5.54
C PHE A 6 -11.31 12.94 -4.54
N MET A 7 -10.27 13.66 -5.04
CA MET A 7 -9.34 14.38 -4.16
C MET A 7 -10.02 15.51 -3.36
N GLU A 8 -10.95 16.22 -3.99
CA GLU A 8 -11.65 17.34 -3.36
C GLU A 8 -12.77 16.91 -2.40
N ASN A 9 -13.46 15.81 -2.70
CA ASN A 9 -14.70 15.43 -2.01
C ASN A 9 -14.63 14.06 -1.29
N GLY A 10 -13.52 13.33 -1.42
CA GLY A 10 -13.42 11.93 -1.03
C GLY A 10 -14.32 11.03 -1.87
N PHE A 11 -14.19 9.70 -1.70
CA PHE A 11 -15.07 8.78 -2.45
C PHE A 11 -16.55 9.00 -2.11
N ARG A 12 -16.89 9.14 -0.82
CA ARG A 12 -18.30 9.25 -0.40
C ARG A 12 -18.98 10.52 -0.93
N GLY A 13 -18.29 11.66 -0.92
CA GLY A 13 -18.80 12.94 -1.35
C GLY A 13 -18.80 13.17 -2.87
N ALA A 14 -17.93 12.46 -3.61
CA ALA A 14 -17.80 12.58 -5.05
C ALA A 14 -19.04 12.08 -5.81
N SER A 15 -19.35 12.69 -6.96
CA SER A 15 -20.48 12.31 -7.79
C SER A 15 -20.12 12.20 -9.27
N LEU A 16 -20.65 11.16 -9.95
CA LEU A 16 -20.50 11.00 -11.40
C LEU A 16 -21.16 12.16 -12.19
N LYS A 17 -22.17 12.81 -11.61
CA LYS A 17 -22.81 13.98 -12.22
C LYS A 17 -21.85 15.17 -12.23
N SER A 18 -21.16 15.43 -11.14
CA SER A 18 -20.12 16.49 -11.04
C SER A 18 -18.98 16.23 -12.02
N ILE A 19 -18.50 14.99 -12.09
CA ILE A 19 -17.45 14.57 -13.03
C ILE A 19 -17.90 14.79 -14.47
N ALA A 20 -19.12 14.39 -14.84
CA ALA A 20 -19.65 14.58 -16.19
C ALA A 20 -19.76 16.06 -16.54
N ALA A 21 -20.28 16.87 -15.62
CA ALA A 21 -20.39 18.31 -15.82
C ALA A 21 -19.02 18.98 -16.03
N SER A 22 -18.00 18.57 -15.27
CA SER A 22 -16.62 19.10 -15.41
C SER A 22 -15.94 18.74 -16.74
N LEU A 23 -16.42 17.70 -17.41
CA LEU A 23 -15.96 17.25 -18.73
C LEU A 23 -16.81 17.78 -19.89
N GLY A 24 -17.94 18.45 -19.61
CA GLY A 24 -18.88 18.88 -20.63
C GLY A 24 -19.61 17.70 -21.32
N VAL A 25 -19.74 16.56 -20.64
CA VAL A 25 -20.40 15.36 -21.15
C VAL A 25 -21.65 15.01 -20.32
N THR A 26 -22.48 14.10 -20.81
CA THR A 26 -23.60 13.57 -20.03
C THR A 26 -23.14 12.48 -19.05
N THR A 27 -23.86 12.30 -17.97
CA THR A 27 -23.61 11.20 -17.03
C THR A 27 -23.72 9.83 -17.73
N GLY A 28 -24.63 9.70 -18.72
CA GLY A 28 -24.74 8.50 -19.54
C GLY A 28 -23.49 8.19 -20.36
N ALA A 29 -22.69 9.20 -20.73
CA ALA A 29 -21.40 8.96 -21.38
C ALA A 29 -20.38 8.30 -20.45
N ILE A 30 -20.41 8.64 -19.16
CA ILE A 30 -19.54 7.98 -18.14
C ILE A 30 -19.99 6.53 -17.92
N TYR A 31 -21.30 6.27 -17.83
CA TYR A 31 -21.83 4.92 -17.63
C TYR A 31 -21.52 3.93 -18.78
N ARG A 32 -21.07 4.41 -19.95
CA ARG A 32 -20.58 3.54 -21.03
C ARG A 32 -19.26 2.86 -20.69
N TYR A 33 -18.47 3.46 -19.82
CA TYR A 33 -17.12 2.99 -19.48
C TYR A 33 -17.05 2.44 -18.06
N TYR A 34 -17.86 2.97 -17.15
CA TYR A 34 -17.85 2.62 -15.73
C TYR A 34 -19.27 2.37 -15.25
N THR A 35 -19.50 1.21 -14.68
CA THR A 35 -20.85 0.80 -14.20
C THR A 35 -21.35 1.67 -13.07
N ASP A 36 -20.44 2.19 -12.26
CA ASP A 36 -20.74 3.01 -11.08
C ASP A 36 -19.52 3.85 -10.67
N LYS A 37 -19.66 4.57 -9.56
CA LYS A 37 -18.60 5.41 -8.99
C LYS A 37 -17.41 4.59 -8.51
N GLU A 38 -17.65 3.40 -7.96
CA GLU A 38 -16.60 2.51 -7.47
C GLU A 38 -15.76 1.95 -8.63
N ALA A 39 -16.38 1.57 -9.74
CA ALA A 39 -15.68 1.15 -10.95
C ALA A 39 -14.78 2.25 -11.52
N LEU A 40 -15.22 3.52 -11.45
CA LEU A 40 -14.38 4.65 -11.84
C LEU A 40 -13.20 4.85 -10.89
N PHE A 41 -13.42 4.76 -9.58
CA PHE A 41 -12.34 4.85 -8.59
C PHE A 41 -11.34 3.71 -8.77
N ASP A 42 -11.85 2.48 -8.89
CA ASP A 42 -11.07 1.28 -9.17
C ASP A 42 -10.19 1.43 -10.43
N GLY A 43 -10.75 1.98 -11.50
CA GLY A 43 -10.01 2.24 -12.74
C GLY A 43 -8.85 3.24 -12.59
N LEU A 44 -8.84 4.06 -11.53
CA LEU A 44 -7.77 5.00 -11.24
C LEU A 44 -6.64 4.41 -10.36
N VAL A 45 -6.94 3.38 -9.58
CA VAL A 45 -6.01 2.90 -8.54
C VAL A 45 -5.66 1.43 -8.64
N ARG A 46 -6.48 0.61 -9.32
CA ARG A 46 -6.37 -0.85 -9.32
C ARG A 46 -5.00 -1.38 -9.74
N GLU A 47 -4.51 -0.92 -10.89
CA GLU A 47 -3.28 -1.45 -11.47
C GLU A 47 -2.08 -1.26 -10.52
N PRO A 48 -1.73 -0.03 -10.09
CA PRO A 48 -0.62 0.16 -9.16
C PRO A 48 -0.88 -0.47 -7.78
N ALA A 49 -2.14 -0.50 -7.30
CA ALA A 49 -2.46 -1.12 -6.02
C ALA A 49 -2.22 -2.64 -6.03
N GLN A 50 -2.64 -3.32 -7.09
CA GLN A 50 -2.40 -4.75 -7.24
C GLN A 50 -0.92 -5.07 -7.45
N GLU A 51 -0.24 -4.31 -8.30
CA GLU A 51 1.19 -4.50 -8.57
C GLU A 51 2.03 -4.35 -7.30
N LEU A 52 1.76 -3.35 -6.46
CA LEU A 52 2.47 -3.18 -5.19
C LEU A 52 2.30 -4.41 -4.29
N VAL A 53 1.07 -4.85 -4.07
CA VAL A 53 0.78 -6.01 -3.20
C VAL A 53 1.40 -7.29 -3.75
N GLU A 54 1.29 -7.56 -5.04
CA GLU A 54 1.83 -8.78 -5.66
C GLU A 54 3.36 -8.80 -5.61
N ARG A 55 3.98 -7.68 -5.93
CA ARG A 55 5.44 -7.55 -5.87
C ARG A 55 5.95 -7.69 -4.44
N TYR A 56 5.30 -7.03 -3.48
CA TYR A 56 5.68 -7.14 -2.08
C TYR A 56 5.54 -8.57 -1.56
N ARG A 57 4.41 -9.22 -1.84
CA ARG A 57 4.20 -10.64 -1.50
C ARG A 57 5.28 -11.55 -2.10
N THR A 58 5.63 -11.34 -3.36
CA THR A 58 6.68 -12.11 -4.05
C THR A 58 8.05 -11.91 -3.39
N LEU A 59 8.39 -10.69 -3.00
CA LEU A 59 9.63 -10.40 -2.28
C LEU A 59 9.67 -11.13 -0.94
N GLN A 60 8.62 -11.05 -0.14
CA GLN A 60 8.51 -11.72 1.15
C GLN A 60 8.57 -13.25 1.01
N GLN A 61 7.89 -13.84 0.04
CA GLN A 61 7.96 -15.26 -0.24
C GLN A 61 9.36 -15.71 -0.68
N THR A 62 10.00 -14.92 -1.53
CA THR A 62 11.38 -15.18 -1.99
C THR A 62 12.37 -15.12 -0.83
N PHE A 63 12.20 -14.16 0.07
CA PHE A 63 13.01 -14.05 1.28
C PHE A 63 12.78 -15.25 2.22
N ALA A 64 11.52 -15.59 2.49
CA ALA A 64 11.15 -16.72 3.34
C ALA A 64 11.61 -18.09 2.79
N GLY A 65 11.72 -18.23 1.46
CA GLY A 65 12.21 -19.45 0.81
C GLY A 65 13.72 -19.72 0.95
N ARG A 66 14.49 -18.75 1.44
CA ARG A 66 15.93 -18.90 1.69
C ARG A 66 16.21 -19.72 2.95
N SER A 67 17.43 -20.23 3.07
CA SER A 67 17.90 -20.80 4.34
C SER A 67 17.90 -19.73 5.44
N LEU A 68 17.76 -20.14 6.71
CA LEU A 68 17.79 -19.21 7.83
C LEU A 68 19.12 -18.41 7.87
N GLU A 69 20.23 -19.07 7.56
CA GLU A 69 21.54 -18.42 7.51
C GLU A 69 21.58 -17.30 6.46
N GLU A 70 21.08 -17.55 5.24
CA GLU A 70 21.00 -16.55 4.19
C GLU A 70 20.05 -15.40 4.55
N GLN A 71 18.93 -15.70 5.24
CA GLN A 71 17.99 -14.68 5.71
C GLN A 71 18.70 -13.76 6.72
N LEU A 72 19.40 -14.32 7.71
CA LEU A 72 20.10 -13.56 8.74
C LEU A 72 21.26 -12.73 8.20
N GLN A 73 21.98 -13.25 7.20
CA GLN A 73 23.05 -12.49 6.54
C GLN A 73 22.53 -11.28 5.78
N LYS A 74 21.31 -11.37 5.22
CA LYS A 74 20.70 -10.31 4.42
C LYS A 74 19.80 -9.37 5.22
N LEU A 75 19.39 -9.78 6.40
CA LEU A 75 18.48 -9.02 7.25
C LEU A 75 18.88 -7.53 7.46
N PRO A 76 20.16 -7.18 7.63
CA PRO A 76 20.58 -5.78 7.77
C PRO A 76 20.39 -4.94 6.50
N GLU A 77 20.32 -5.57 5.32
CA GLU A 77 20.21 -4.87 4.02
C GLU A 77 18.76 -4.79 3.51
N VAL A 78 17.88 -5.68 4.00
CA VAL A 78 16.50 -5.82 3.51
C VAL A 78 15.69 -4.56 3.73
N PRO A 79 15.66 -3.94 4.93
CA PRO A 79 14.84 -2.77 5.17
C PRO A 79 15.16 -1.62 4.23
N ASP A 80 16.44 -1.32 4.00
CA ASP A 80 16.84 -0.20 3.14
C ASP A 80 16.42 -0.41 1.67
N LYS A 81 16.63 -1.64 1.16
CA LYS A 81 16.31 -1.96 -0.24
C LYS A 81 14.82 -2.08 -0.50
N GLU A 82 14.09 -2.70 0.43
CA GLU A 82 12.64 -2.88 0.29
C GLU A 82 11.90 -1.57 0.51
N ALA A 83 12.26 -0.79 1.53
CA ALA A 83 11.68 0.53 1.76
C ALA A 83 11.97 1.47 0.60
N SER A 84 13.21 1.55 0.12
CA SER A 84 13.59 2.39 -1.01
C SER A 84 12.79 2.03 -2.26
N TRP A 85 12.69 0.74 -2.63
CA TRP A 85 11.91 0.31 -3.77
C TRP A 85 10.43 0.66 -3.62
N MET A 86 9.84 0.42 -2.44
CA MET A 86 8.43 0.68 -2.20
C MET A 86 8.14 2.18 -2.27
N MET A 87 8.99 2.99 -1.67
CA MET A 87 8.89 4.45 -1.75
C MET A 87 8.99 4.95 -3.20
N ASP A 88 9.96 4.45 -3.98
CA ASP A 88 10.07 4.78 -5.40
C ASP A 88 8.79 4.46 -6.15
N PHE A 89 8.23 3.27 -5.95
CA PHE A 89 7.00 2.82 -6.58
C PHE A 89 5.79 3.67 -6.16
N LEU A 90 5.67 4.03 -4.88
CA LEU A 90 4.62 4.91 -4.38
C LEU A 90 4.67 6.27 -5.06
N TYR A 91 5.88 6.82 -5.24
CA TYR A 91 6.06 8.12 -5.89
C TYR A 91 5.90 8.08 -7.41
N ASP A 92 6.24 6.98 -8.07
CA ASP A 92 5.98 6.77 -9.49
C ASP A 92 4.48 6.71 -9.79
N HIS A 93 3.67 6.24 -8.81
CA HIS A 93 2.21 6.16 -8.88
C HIS A 93 1.50 7.06 -7.86
N PHE A 94 2.10 8.22 -7.55
CA PHE A 94 1.71 9.11 -6.47
C PHE A 94 0.21 9.39 -6.41
N ASP A 95 -0.39 9.75 -7.53
CA ASP A 95 -1.83 10.09 -7.59
C ASP A 95 -2.75 8.93 -7.18
N ALA A 96 -2.41 7.70 -7.59
CA ALA A 96 -3.19 6.52 -7.24
C ALA A 96 -3.10 6.22 -5.73
N PHE A 97 -1.89 6.27 -5.19
CA PHE A 97 -1.70 6.03 -3.75
C PHE A 97 -2.20 7.18 -2.88
N LYS A 98 -2.20 8.42 -3.39
CA LYS A 98 -2.87 9.56 -2.74
C LYS A 98 -4.38 9.34 -2.65
N LEU A 99 -5.01 8.85 -3.72
CA LEU A 99 -6.42 8.48 -3.70
C LEU A 99 -6.71 7.38 -2.68
N ILE A 100 -5.89 6.33 -2.63
CA ILE A 100 -6.03 5.25 -1.66
C ILE A 100 -5.85 5.78 -0.24
N ALA A 101 -4.81 6.55 0.03
CA ALA A 101 -4.48 7.04 1.36
C ALA A 101 -5.48 8.05 1.93
N CYS A 102 -6.11 8.88 1.07
CA CYS A 102 -6.93 10.00 1.52
C CYS A 102 -8.42 9.89 1.15
N CYS A 103 -8.76 9.10 0.13
CA CYS A 103 -10.09 9.18 -0.49
C CYS A 103 -10.83 7.84 -0.57
N SER A 104 -10.25 6.74 -0.09
CA SER A 104 -10.75 5.37 -0.31
C SER A 104 -11.89 4.93 0.62
N SER A 105 -12.24 5.74 1.63
CA SER A 105 -13.28 5.34 2.61
C SER A 105 -14.62 5.04 1.94
N GLY A 106 -15.13 3.83 2.16
CA GLY A 106 -16.33 3.28 1.53
C GLY A 106 -16.07 2.54 0.21
N THR A 107 -14.81 2.32 -0.17
CA THR A 107 -14.41 1.44 -1.28
C THR A 107 -13.74 0.17 -0.76
N LYS A 108 -13.50 -0.79 -1.64
CA LYS A 108 -12.68 -1.97 -1.31
C LYS A 108 -11.22 -1.65 -0.93
N TYR A 109 -10.76 -0.42 -1.14
CA TYR A 109 -9.41 0.04 -0.80
C TYR A 109 -9.33 0.70 0.59
N GLU A 110 -10.44 0.80 1.34
CA GLU A 110 -10.46 1.41 2.67
C GLU A 110 -9.44 0.77 3.62
N HIS A 111 -9.24 -0.53 3.50
CA HIS A 111 -8.31 -1.35 4.29
C HIS A 111 -7.05 -1.79 3.52
N TYR A 112 -6.64 -1.01 2.54
CA TYR A 112 -5.51 -1.38 1.68
C TYR A 112 -4.19 -1.55 2.46
N LEU A 113 -3.92 -0.68 3.43
CA LEU A 113 -2.72 -0.75 4.26
C LEU A 113 -2.70 -1.99 5.16
N ASP A 114 -3.87 -2.43 5.62
CA ASP A 114 -4.00 -3.64 6.43
C ASP A 114 -3.54 -4.87 5.62
N THR A 115 -3.80 -4.89 4.31
CA THR A 115 -3.33 -5.97 3.41
C THR A 115 -1.80 -6.05 3.35
N LEU A 116 -1.11 -4.90 3.35
CA LEU A 116 0.36 -4.86 3.37
C LEU A 116 0.90 -5.29 4.75
N ALA A 117 0.27 -4.81 5.83
CA ALA A 117 0.62 -5.18 7.19
C ALA A 117 0.47 -6.69 7.44
N GLU A 118 -0.59 -7.32 6.94
CA GLU A 118 -0.81 -8.77 7.05
C GLU A 118 0.29 -9.60 6.36
N ILE A 119 0.80 -9.14 5.22
CA ILE A 119 1.92 -9.79 4.51
C ILE A 119 3.19 -9.72 5.37
N GLU A 120 3.48 -8.55 5.93
CA GLU A 120 4.62 -8.32 6.81
C GLU A 120 4.51 -9.13 8.11
N ASP A 121 3.36 -9.11 8.77
CA ASP A 121 3.07 -9.87 9.98
C ASP A 121 3.36 -11.37 9.79
N HIS A 122 2.89 -11.92 8.67
CA HIS A 122 3.12 -13.33 8.35
C HIS A 122 4.61 -13.64 8.18
N SER A 123 5.31 -12.80 7.43
CA SER A 123 6.75 -12.99 7.15
C SER A 123 7.61 -12.82 8.39
N GLY A 124 7.30 -11.81 9.21
CA GLY A 124 7.99 -11.54 10.47
C GLY A 124 7.83 -12.69 11.47
N ARG A 125 6.60 -13.21 11.64
CA ARG A 125 6.34 -14.39 12.49
C ARG A 125 7.13 -15.61 12.05
N LEU A 126 7.08 -15.91 10.76
CA LEU A 126 7.78 -17.06 10.19
C LEU A 126 9.28 -16.99 10.45
N LEU A 127 9.89 -15.82 10.29
CA LEU A 127 11.32 -15.62 10.57
C LEU A 127 11.64 -15.82 12.06
N VAL A 128 10.85 -15.18 12.94
CA VAL A 128 11.06 -15.30 14.40
C VAL A 128 10.90 -16.76 14.86
N ASP A 129 9.89 -17.48 14.38
CA ASP A 129 9.69 -18.89 14.72
C ASP A 129 10.89 -19.75 14.28
N ARG A 130 11.37 -19.58 13.06
CA ARG A 130 12.57 -20.29 12.56
C ARG A 130 13.81 -19.99 13.38
N MET A 131 14.02 -18.76 13.82
CA MET A 131 15.12 -18.37 14.69
C MET A 131 15.04 -19.06 16.07
N VAL A 132 13.84 -19.07 16.68
CA VAL A 132 13.61 -19.74 17.96
C VAL A 132 13.85 -21.26 17.84
N GLU A 133 13.33 -21.90 16.79
CA GLU A 133 13.52 -23.32 16.52
C GLU A 133 15.00 -23.68 16.29
N ALA A 134 15.76 -22.78 15.69
CA ALA A 134 17.21 -22.92 15.50
C ALA A 134 18.04 -22.62 16.76
N GLY A 135 17.40 -22.27 17.88
CA GLY A 135 18.05 -22.04 19.17
C GLY A 135 18.70 -20.65 19.32
N TYR A 136 18.32 -19.68 18.51
CA TYR A 136 18.77 -18.31 18.70
C TYR A 136 18.21 -17.73 20.00
N PRO A 137 18.98 -16.92 20.76
CA PRO A 137 18.56 -16.36 22.05
C PRO A 137 17.61 -15.18 21.87
N ILE A 138 16.52 -15.40 21.15
CA ILE A 138 15.44 -14.42 20.93
C ILE A 138 14.16 -14.92 21.57
N ARG A 139 13.32 -13.98 21.99
CA ARG A 139 11.97 -14.26 22.48
C ARG A 139 10.98 -14.12 21.30
N ARG A 140 10.00 -15.01 21.23
CA ARG A 140 8.83 -14.80 20.38
C ARG A 140 8.16 -13.48 20.75
N LEU A 141 7.87 -12.68 19.74
CA LEU A 141 7.07 -11.47 19.91
C LEU A 141 5.58 -11.84 19.95
N ASP A 142 4.83 -11.11 20.73
CA ASP A 142 3.38 -11.25 20.74
C ASP A 142 2.81 -10.76 19.38
N ASP A 143 1.77 -11.44 18.90
CA ASP A 143 1.17 -11.17 17.58
C ASP A 143 0.69 -9.71 17.46
N GLU A 144 0.15 -9.17 18.55
CA GLU A 144 -0.28 -7.77 18.62
C GLU A 144 0.90 -6.80 18.42
N LEU A 145 2.07 -7.12 18.99
CA LEU A 145 3.25 -6.27 18.82
C LEU A 145 3.76 -6.31 17.37
N ILE A 146 3.81 -7.49 16.75
CA ILE A 146 4.17 -7.61 15.34
C ILE A 146 3.23 -6.77 14.49
N HIS A 147 1.92 -6.90 14.69
CA HIS A 147 0.91 -6.16 13.95
C HIS A 147 1.03 -4.63 14.15
N ILE A 148 1.29 -4.17 15.37
CA ILE A 148 1.52 -2.75 15.65
C ILE A 148 2.74 -2.24 14.86
N MET A 149 3.82 -3.00 14.83
CA MET A 149 5.05 -2.61 14.12
C MET A 149 4.83 -2.54 12.60
N SER A 150 4.20 -3.55 12.01
CA SER A 150 3.88 -3.59 10.58
C SER A 150 2.93 -2.46 10.17
N THR A 151 1.89 -2.23 10.97
CA THR A 151 0.95 -1.13 10.75
C THR A 151 1.64 0.23 10.85
N ALA A 152 2.52 0.42 11.83
CA ALA A 152 3.29 1.66 11.99
C ALA A 152 4.20 1.91 10.79
N LEU A 153 4.86 0.87 10.27
CA LEU A 153 5.73 0.94 9.10
C LEU A 153 4.96 1.47 7.88
N PHE A 154 3.89 0.80 7.48
CA PHE A 154 3.13 1.20 6.28
C PHE A 154 2.41 2.54 6.47
N ASN A 155 1.85 2.81 7.64
CA ASN A 155 1.29 4.14 7.90
C ASN A 155 2.36 5.22 7.78
N GLY A 156 3.57 5.02 8.33
CA GLY A 156 4.67 5.97 8.21
C GLY A 156 5.04 6.27 6.75
N MET A 157 5.15 5.24 5.90
CA MET A 157 5.42 5.41 4.47
C MET A 157 4.30 6.19 3.78
N PHE A 158 3.04 5.85 4.04
CA PHE A 158 1.88 6.50 3.42
C PHE A 158 1.62 7.93 3.96
N GLU A 159 2.11 8.28 5.16
CA GLU A 159 2.08 9.67 5.64
C GLU A 159 2.84 10.62 4.71
N THR A 160 3.92 10.16 4.06
CA THR A 160 4.65 10.99 3.09
C THR A 160 3.75 11.36 1.90
N ILE A 161 2.91 10.41 1.46
CA ILE A 161 1.92 10.60 0.38
C ILE A 161 0.76 11.47 0.86
N ARG A 162 0.24 11.23 2.09
CA ARG A 162 -0.87 12.02 2.67
C ARG A 162 -0.52 13.50 2.80
N HIS A 163 0.72 13.79 3.11
CA HIS A 163 1.21 15.15 3.33
C HIS A 163 1.88 15.80 2.11
N ASP A 164 1.76 15.22 0.92
CA ASP A 164 2.37 15.73 -0.32
C ASP A 164 3.87 16.02 -0.14
N MET A 165 4.57 15.16 0.62
CA MET A 165 6.00 15.33 0.86
C MET A 165 6.75 15.20 -0.47
N PRO A 166 7.69 16.10 -0.80
CA PRO A 166 8.53 15.94 -1.98
C PRO A 166 9.31 14.62 -1.95
N ARG A 167 9.40 13.93 -3.11
CA ARG A 167 10.07 12.62 -3.22
C ARG A 167 11.46 12.62 -2.59
N GLU A 168 12.30 13.63 -2.93
CA GLU A 168 13.65 13.74 -2.40
C GLU A 168 13.70 13.78 -0.86
N LYS A 169 12.72 14.41 -0.24
CA LYS A 169 12.60 14.47 1.22
C LYS A 169 12.13 13.14 1.78
N ALA A 170 11.14 12.51 1.16
CA ALA A 170 10.57 11.24 1.62
C ALA A 170 11.57 10.07 1.54
N MET A 171 12.51 10.11 0.59
CA MET A 171 13.55 9.08 0.43
C MET A 171 14.66 9.13 1.50
N VAL A 172 14.65 10.15 2.37
CA VAL A 172 15.65 10.30 3.45
C VAL A 172 15.12 9.79 4.79
N TYR A 173 13.81 9.60 4.90
CA TYR A 173 13.12 9.11 6.12
C TYR A 173 12.86 7.61 6.06
#